data_37d6e1218170a16bcfe0ecacf3edef4e
#
_entry.id   37d6e1218170a16bcfe0ecacf3edef4e
#
_cell.length_a   1.000
_cell.length_b   1.000
_cell.length_c   1.000
_cell.angle_alpha   90.00
_cell.angle_beta   90.00
_cell.angle_gamma   90.00
#
_symmetry.space_group_name_H-M   'P 1'
#
loop_
_entity.id
_entity.type
_entity.pdbx_description
1 polymer ?
#
loop_
_entity_poly.entity_id
_entity_poly.type
_entity_poly.pdbx_seq_one_letter_code
_entity_poly.pdbx_strand_id
1 'polypeptide(L)'
;MKKTFLLTAVGFIIFGIMLRYSHETVLGARYGLLLWYQSIVPALFPFMVLSSFIISSGGVSYFMTPAWLCLSRLIPISKDGCYVLFTGLLCGFPMGAKTCSDFVFNHRISMQEGKFLMTVCNVPSPMFLLGFVYPFFKDYISSELFLSSIYLPLLPLIFLSYQYHYKFQEFSADDQKSFCQKEAAVLSIDDAILDAAELLCKIGGYLVLFSITIQWLKRMEWIPIKIRLSIIGLLEMTTGVRELTHALSFPSAWIAVSSILAFGGFSGMFQVHAVLSSSNSDAGKEQIRHEKKTGLSIRSYFFWKMIQVCITALWTWVLCNYAS
;
A
#
# COMPACT_ATOMS: atom_id res chain seq x y z
N MET A 1 -6.78 -30.22 -14.28
CA MET A 1 -5.63 -31.10 -14.03
C MET A 1 -4.27 -30.44 -14.31
N LYS A 2 -3.95 -29.92 -15.51
CA LYS A 2 -2.61 -29.32 -15.81
C LYS A 2 -2.22 -28.15 -14.89
N LYS A 3 -3.15 -27.25 -14.55
CA LYS A 3 -2.90 -26.09 -13.69
C LYS A 3 -2.61 -26.49 -12.23
N THR A 4 -3.33 -27.48 -11.73
CA THR A 4 -3.14 -28.01 -10.36
C THR A 4 -1.78 -28.71 -10.25
N PHE A 5 -1.44 -29.56 -11.23
CA PHE A 5 -0.14 -30.23 -11.27
C PHE A 5 1.02 -29.23 -11.32
N LEU A 6 0.93 -28.19 -12.16
CA LEU A 6 1.96 -27.15 -12.25
C LEU A 6 2.15 -26.42 -10.91
N LEU A 7 1.06 -26.04 -10.23
CA LEU A 7 1.13 -25.38 -8.92
C LEU A 7 1.76 -26.27 -7.86
N THR A 8 1.40 -27.55 -7.84
CA THR A 8 2.00 -28.54 -6.92
C THR A 8 3.48 -28.72 -7.19
N ALA A 9 3.88 -28.85 -8.47
CA ALA A 9 5.28 -28.97 -8.84
C ALA A 9 6.12 -27.75 -8.42
N VAL A 10 5.60 -26.54 -8.64
CA VAL A 10 6.23 -25.29 -8.17
C VAL A 10 6.38 -25.30 -6.65
N GLY A 11 5.34 -25.75 -5.91
CA GLY A 11 5.41 -25.86 -4.45
C GLY A 11 6.53 -26.80 -3.98
N PHE A 12 6.67 -27.97 -4.61
CA PHE A 12 7.76 -28.91 -4.31
C PHE A 12 9.16 -28.35 -4.64
N ILE A 13 9.29 -27.62 -5.75
CA ILE A 13 10.55 -26.95 -6.10
C ILE A 13 10.92 -25.92 -5.04
N ILE A 14 9.98 -25.05 -4.63
CA ILE A 14 10.22 -24.05 -3.59
C ILE A 14 10.60 -24.76 -2.27
N PHE A 15 9.90 -25.83 -1.88
CA PHE A 15 10.22 -26.61 -0.69
C PHE A 15 11.63 -27.22 -0.77
N GLY A 16 12.03 -27.77 -1.91
CA GLY A 16 13.38 -28.27 -2.15
C GLY A 16 14.45 -27.18 -2.01
N ILE A 17 14.16 -25.96 -2.54
CA ILE A 17 15.06 -24.80 -2.38
C ILE A 17 15.19 -24.41 -0.90
N MET A 18 14.06 -24.38 -0.16
CA MET A 18 14.08 -24.09 1.28
C MET A 18 14.94 -25.07 2.08
N LEU A 19 14.85 -26.35 1.77
CA LEU A 19 15.70 -27.37 2.42
C LEU A 19 17.17 -27.24 2.01
N ARG A 20 17.45 -26.99 0.72
CA ARG A 20 18.82 -26.85 0.21
C ARG A 20 19.54 -25.63 0.77
N TYR A 21 18.79 -24.54 0.99
CA TYR A 21 19.27 -23.26 1.53
C TYR A 21 18.60 -22.96 2.87
N SER A 22 18.61 -23.96 3.78
CA SER A 22 17.90 -23.89 5.06
C SER A 22 18.38 -22.73 5.94
N HIS A 23 19.68 -22.47 5.98
CA HIS A 23 20.24 -21.35 6.74
C HIS A 23 19.70 -20.00 6.26
N GLU A 24 19.76 -19.73 4.98
CA GLU A 24 19.27 -18.50 4.36
C GLU A 24 17.74 -18.38 4.50
N THR A 25 17.04 -19.50 4.43
CA THR A 25 15.58 -19.55 4.64
C THR A 25 15.21 -19.12 6.06
N VAL A 26 15.87 -19.70 7.08
CA VAL A 26 15.65 -19.33 8.48
C VAL A 26 16.06 -17.88 8.75
N LEU A 27 17.18 -17.44 8.19
CA LEU A 27 17.65 -16.06 8.32
C LEU A 27 16.64 -15.07 7.70
N GLY A 28 16.14 -15.36 6.50
CA GLY A 28 15.12 -14.54 5.84
C GLY A 28 13.80 -14.50 6.61
N ALA A 29 13.34 -15.65 7.10
CA ALA A 29 12.13 -15.72 7.91
C ALA A 29 12.26 -14.90 9.20
N ARG A 30 13.41 -15.01 9.90
CA ARG A 30 13.71 -14.21 11.09
C ARG A 30 13.71 -12.72 10.80
N TYR A 31 14.29 -12.31 9.68
CA TYR A 31 14.32 -10.90 9.25
C TYR A 31 12.92 -10.37 8.98
N GLY A 32 12.10 -11.10 8.24
CA GLY A 32 10.72 -10.74 7.95
C GLY A 32 9.85 -10.64 9.21
N LEU A 33 10.01 -11.57 10.16
CA LEU A 33 9.33 -11.56 11.46
C LEU A 33 9.72 -10.35 12.30
N LEU A 34 11.03 -10.03 12.36
CA LEU A 34 11.51 -8.87 13.12
C LEU A 34 10.98 -7.57 12.51
N LEU A 35 10.99 -7.43 11.19
CA LEU A 35 10.45 -6.27 10.49
C LEU A 35 8.95 -6.12 10.78
N TRP A 36 8.19 -7.21 10.72
CA TRP A 36 6.78 -7.23 11.04
C TRP A 36 6.51 -6.79 12.47
N TYR A 37 7.17 -7.42 13.43
CA TYR A 37 6.94 -7.17 14.85
C TYR A 37 7.40 -5.79 15.31
N GLN A 38 8.59 -5.35 14.88
CA GLN A 38 9.20 -4.10 15.34
C GLN A 38 8.71 -2.85 14.62
N SER A 39 8.27 -2.98 13.36
CA SER A 39 7.92 -1.82 12.54
C SER A 39 6.45 -1.82 12.14
N ILE A 40 5.93 -2.92 11.61
CA ILE A 40 4.59 -2.96 11.01
C ILE A 40 3.50 -3.03 12.08
N VAL A 41 3.63 -3.93 13.04
CA VAL A 41 2.61 -4.10 14.10
C VAL A 41 2.43 -2.82 14.91
N PRO A 42 3.48 -2.20 15.48
CA PRO A 42 3.32 -0.97 16.26
C PRO A 42 2.76 0.21 15.46
N ALA A 43 3.11 0.28 14.17
CA ALA A 43 2.65 1.37 13.32
C ALA A 43 1.20 1.19 12.86
N LEU A 44 0.77 -0.02 12.52
CA LEU A 44 -0.54 -0.24 11.90
C LEU A 44 -1.62 -0.66 12.89
N PHE A 45 -1.31 -1.51 13.88
CA PHE A 45 -2.32 -2.09 14.76
C PHE A 45 -3.18 -1.05 15.49
N PRO A 46 -2.60 -0.04 16.17
CA PRO A 46 -3.40 0.96 16.87
C PRO A 46 -4.29 1.76 15.92
N PHE A 47 -3.77 2.11 14.74
CA PHE A 47 -4.52 2.84 13.73
C PHE A 47 -5.66 2.01 13.13
N MET A 48 -5.46 0.71 12.92
CA MET A 48 -6.49 -0.18 12.41
C MET A 48 -7.66 -0.28 13.37
N VAL A 49 -7.39 -0.53 14.66
CA VAL A 49 -8.42 -0.63 15.70
C VAL A 49 -9.15 0.71 15.86
N LEU A 50 -8.40 1.82 15.96
CA LEU A 50 -8.99 3.15 16.11
C LEU A 50 -9.81 3.56 14.87
N SER A 51 -9.33 3.26 13.67
CA SER A 51 -10.05 3.54 12.42
C SER A 51 -11.35 2.78 12.36
N SER A 52 -11.36 1.49 12.70
CA SER A 52 -12.57 0.66 12.75
C SER A 52 -13.59 1.22 13.75
N PHE A 53 -13.14 1.66 14.92
CA PHE A 53 -13.97 2.30 15.93
C PHE A 53 -14.57 3.64 15.44
N ILE A 54 -13.76 4.52 14.82
CA ILE A 54 -14.24 5.80 14.27
C ILE A 54 -15.26 5.57 13.15
N ILE A 55 -15.03 4.56 12.29
CA ILE A 55 -15.97 4.23 11.22
C ILE A 55 -17.31 3.74 11.78
N SER A 56 -17.28 2.85 12.77
CA SER A 56 -18.49 2.28 13.39
C SER A 56 -19.28 3.30 14.21
N SER A 57 -18.59 4.30 14.78
CA SER A 57 -19.26 5.38 15.56
C SER A 57 -20.07 6.36 14.70
N GLY A 58 -19.96 6.29 13.36
CA GLY A 58 -20.63 7.22 12.44
C GLY A 58 -20.08 8.66 12.46
N GLY A 59 -19.05 8.93 13.28
CA GLY A 59 -18.50 10.29 13.49
C GLY A 59 -17.65 10.82 12.32
N VAL A 60 -17.28 9.97 11.37
CA VAL A 60 -16.38 10.34 10.24
C VAL A 60 -16.83 11.63 9.54
N SER A 61 -18.11 11.72 9.17
CA SER A 61 -18.64 12.85 8.41
C SER A 61 -18.56 14.19 9.17
N TYR A 62 -18.66 14.15 10.50
CA TYR A 62 -18.53 15.37 11.32
C TYR A 62 -17.09 15.85 11.38
N PHE A 63 -16.16 14.95 11.69
CA PHE A 63 -14.74 15.30 11.81
C PHE A 63 -14.08 15.70 10.49
N MET A 64 -14.53 15.11 9.38
CA MET A 64 -13.96 15.40 8.06
C MET A 64 -14.55 16.64 7.38
N THR A 65 -15.61 17.25 7.91
CA THR A 65 -16.25 18.43 7.30
C THR A 65 -15.29 19.60 7.07
N PRO A 66 -14.41 20.03 7.99
CA PRO A 66 -13.48 21.13 7.72
C PRO A 66 -12.47 20.81 6.62
N ALA A 67 -11.88 19.62 6.66
CA ALA A 67 -10.93 19.17 5.64
C ALA A 67 -11.60 19.01 4.28
N TRP A 68 -12.82 18.49 4.25
CA TRP A 68 -13.62 18.35 3.04
C TRP A 68 -13.94 19.69 2.39
N LEU A 69 -14.30 20.74 3.14
CA LEU A 69 -14.56 22.09 2.62
C LEU A 69 -13.36 22.69 1.86
N CYS A 70 -12.15 22.39 2.31
CA CYS A 70 -10.93 22.80 1.61
C CYS A 70 -10.67 21.93 0.37
N LEU A 71 -10.76 20.60 0.53
CA LEU A 71 -10.37 19.65 -0.49
C LEU A 71 -11.40 19.53 -1.63
N SER A 72 -12.68 19.64 -1.34
CA SER A 72 -13.76 19.54 -2.34
C SER A 72 -13.74 20.64 -3.40
N ARG A 73 -13.04 21.75 -3.13
CA ARG A 73 -12.79 22.81 -4.13
C ARG A 73 -11.78 22.42 -5.19
N LEU A 74 -10.88 21.48 -4.86
CA LEU A 74 -9.79 21.05 -5.72
C LEU A 74 -10.09 19.68 -6.35
N ILE A 75 -10.76 18.82 -5.62
CA ILE A 75 -11.01 17.43 -6.00
C ILE A 75 -12.45 17.07 -5.60
N PRO A 76 -13.29 16.54 -6.52
CA PRO A 76 -14.67 16.16 -6.21
C PRO A 76 -14.71 14.84 -5.45
N ILE A 77 -14.44 14.91 -4.17
CA ILE A 77 -14.52 13.77 -3.24
C ILE A 77 -15.60 14.00 -2.19
N SER A 78 -16.21 12.91 -1.73
CA SER A 78 -17.17 12.93 -0.63
C SER A 78 -16.47 13.16 0.71
N LYS A 79 -17.24 13.43 1.78
CA LYS A 79 -16.70 13.53 3.14
C LYS A 79 -16.04 12.20 3.57
N ASP A 80 -16.65 11.11 3.20
CA ASP A 80 -16.14 9.76 3.46
C ASP A 80 -14.90 9.46 2.63
N GLY A 81 -14.85 9.91 1.36
CA GLY A 81 -13.65 9.85 0.53
C GLY A 81 -12.49 10.69 1.08
N CYS A 82 -12.80 11.84 1.68
CA CYS A 82 -11.80 12.65 2.38
C CYS A 82 -11.17 11.87 3.57
N TYR A 83 -11.96 11.11 4.32
CA TYR A 83 -11.46 10.24 5.39
C TYR A 83 -10.54 9.13 4.83
N VAL A 84 -10.93 8.48 3.74
CA VAL A 84 -10.09 7.46 3.07
C VAL A 84 -8.75 8.04 2.66
N LEU A 85 -8.75 9.23 2.04
CA LEU A 85 -7.51 9.91 1.65
C LEU A 85 -6.65 10.25 2.86
N PHE A 86 -7.24 10.80 3.92
CA PHE A 86 -6.55 11.16 5.14
C PHE A 86 -5.93 9.95 5.85
N THR A 87 -6.69 8.87 5.99
CA THR A 87 -6.21 7.60 6.57
C THR A 87 -5.05 7.02 5.73
N GLY A 88 -5.19 7.03 4.40
CA GLY A 88 -4.16 6.53 3.51
C GLY A 88 -2.86 7.34 3.55
N LEU A 89 -2.95 8.67 3.65
CA LEU A 89 -1.77 9.54 3.76
C LEU A 89 -1.07 9.42 5.12
N LEU A 90 -1.82 9.31 6.21
CA LEU A 90 -1.25 9.24 7.56
C LEU A 90 -0.76 7.85 7.94
N CYS A 91 -1.58 6.82 7.71
CA CYS A 91 -1.24 5.45 8.09
C CYS A 91 -0.42 4.73 7.00
N GLY A 92 -0.53 5.20 5.76
CA GLY A 92 0.15 4.58 4.64
C GLY A 92 -0.52 3.30 4.13
N PHE A 93 0.19 2.56 3.28
CA PHE A 93 -0.31 1.27 2.84
C PHE A 93 -0.07 0.17 3.89
N PRO A 94 -0.97 -0.83 3.97
CA PRO A 94 -2.14 -1.04 3.11
C PRO A 94 -3.42 -0.37 3.62
N MET A 95 -3.35 0.50 4.64
CA MET A 95 -4.53 1.08 5.30
C MET A 95 -5.40 1.93 4.38
N GLY A 96 -4.80 2.71 3.47
CA GLY A 96 -5.55 3.44 2.45
C GLY A 96 -6.42 2.51 1.60
N ALA A 97 -5.84 1.39 1.15
CA ALA A 97 -6.57 0.39 0.38
C ALA A 97 -7.68 -0.29 1.19
N LYS A 98 -7.41 -0.62 2.46
CA LYS A 98 -8.41 -1.23 3.35
C LYS A 98 -9.61 -0.31 3.53
N THR A 99 -9.39 0.90 4.00
CA THR A 99 -10.45 1.87 4.24
C THR A 99 -11.23 2.16 2.95
N CYS A 100 -10.54 2.30 1.81
CA CYS A 100 -11.17 2.48 0.52
C CYS A 100 -12.06 1.30 0.14
N SER A 101 -11.57 0.06 0.28
CA SER A 101 -12.33 -1.15 -0.01
C SER A 101 -13.56 -1.30 0.88
N ASP A 102 -13.41 -1.06 2.17
CA ASP A 102 -14.49 -1.13 3.15
C ASP A 102 -15.59 -0.08 2.85
N PHE A 103 -15.20 1.13 2.46
CA PHE A 103 -16.16 2.20 2.13
C PHE A 103 -16.89 1.93 0.81
N VAL A 104 -16.22 1.38 -0.21
CA VAL A 104 -16.86 0.94 -1.44
C VAL A 104 -17.82 -0.22 -1.17
N PHE A 105 -17.39 -1.22 -0.39
CA PHE A 105 -18.19 -2.39 -0.06
C PHE A 105 -19.46 -2.02 0.72
N ASN A 106 -19.35 -1.09 1.67
CA ASN A 106 -20.46 -0.57 2.46
C ASN A 106 -21.26 0.54 1.74
N HIS A 107 -21.02 0.77 0.45
CA HIS A 107 -21.71 1.80 -0.35
C HIS A 107 -21.61 3.22 0.23
N ARG A 108 -20.57 3.54 1.01
CA ARG A 108 -20.33 4.88 1.56
C ARG A 108 -19.68 5.82 0.55
N ILE A 109 -18.90 5.28 -0.38
CA ILE A 109 -18.33 6.00 -1.51
C ILE A 109 -18.66 5.27 -2.80
N SER A 110 -18.72 6.01 -3.91
CA SER A 110 -18.99 5.43 -5.22
C SER A 110 -17.80 4.58 -5.71
N MET A 111 -18.07 3.65 -6.63
CA MET A 111 -17.03 2.84 -7.25
C MET A 111 -15.99 3.70 -8.00
N GLN A 112 -16.43 4.77 -8.64
CA GLN A 112 -15.54 5.69 -9.36
C GLN A 112 -14.61 6.42 -8.40
N GLU A 113 -15.17 6.94 -7.30
CA GLU A 113 -14.42 7.57 -6.24
C GLU A 113 -13.43 6.59 -5.59
N GLY A 114 -13.86 5.34 -5.34
CA GLY A 114 -13.00 4.28 -4.84
C GLY A 114 -11.81 3.98 -5.76
N LYS A 115 -12.02 3.88 -7.08
CA LYS A 115 -10.93 3.70 -8.06
C LYS A 115 -9.95 4.86 -8.05
N PHE A 116 -10.46 6.09 -7.98
CA PHE A 116 -9.64 7.30 -7.86
C PHE A 116 -8.82 7.29 -6.57
N LEU A 117 -9.46 7.07 -5.43
CA LEU A 117 -8.81 7.04 -4.12
C LEU A 117 -7.75 5.95 -4.01
N MET A 118 -8.01 4.75 -4.56
CA MET A 118 -7.01 3.67 -4.62
C MET A 118 -5.71 4.10 -5.29
N THR A 119 -5.78 5.03 -6.25
CA THR A 119 -4.58 5.54 -6.94
C THR A 119 -3.73 6.42 -6.03
N VAL A 120 -4.35 7.24 -5.19
CA VAL A 120 -3.66 8.34 -4.47
C VAL A 120 -3.47 8.10 -2.98
N CYS A 121 -4.29 7.25 -2.33
CA CYS A 121 -4.24 7.05 -0.88
C CYS A 121 -3.22 6.00 -0.40
N ASN A 122 -2.57 5.27 -1.32
CA ASN A 122 -1.62 4.22 -0.95
C ASN A 122 -0.18 4.68 -1.15
N VAL A 123 0.32 5.46 -0.21
CA VAL A 123 1.70 5.99 -0.16
C VAL A 123 2.33 5.65 1.19
N PRO A 124 3.67 5.67 1.32
CA PRO A 124 4.30 5.50 2.62
C PRO A 124 3.86 6.58 3.60
N SER A 125 3.64 6.21 4.87
CA SER A 125 3.25 7.17 5.91
C SER A 125 4.39 8.13 6.27
N PRO A 126 4.08 9.37 6.71
CA PRO A 126 5.10 10.31 7.19
C PRO A 126 5.96 9.74 8.32
N MET A 127 5.33 8.96 9.22
CA MET A 127 6.04 8.32 10.34
C MET A 127 7.10 7.33 9.84
N PHE A 128 6.76 6.50 8.84
CA PHE A 128 7.71 5.58 8.23
C PHE A 128 8.82 6.35 7.48
N LEU A 129 8.45 7.38 6.72
CA LEU A 129 9.41 8.18 5.96
C LEU A 129 10.41 8.89 6.87
N LEU A 130 9.94 9.58 7.91
CA LEU A 130 10.79 10.34 8.83
C LEU A 130 11.54 9.45 9.83
N GLY A 131 10.88 8.38 10.31
CA GLY A 131 11.46 7.52 11.34
C GLY A 131 12.40 6.46 10.80
N PHE A 132 12.15 5.93 9.59
CA PHE A 132 12.94 4.84 9.03
C PHE A 132 13.81 5.24 7.84
N VAL A 133 13.29 6.04 6.90
CA VAL A 133 14.01 6.32 5.64
C VAL A 133 14.88 7.57 5.74
N TYR A 134 14.33 8.66 6.24
CA TYR A 134 15.05 9.95 6.31
C TYR A 134 16.38 9.89 7.07
N PRO A 135 16.57 9.09 8.13
CA PRO A 135 17.86 8.95 8.80
C PRO A 135 19.05 8.62 7.86
N PHE A 136 18.79 7.96 6.72
CA PHE A 136 19.83 7.71 5.70
C PHE A 136 20.20 8.93 4.87
N PHE A 137 19.39 9.98 4.88
CA PHE A 137 19.55 11.18 4.04
C PHE A 137 19.72 12.48 4.84
N LYS A 138 19.63 12.43 6.17
CA LYS A 138 19.66 13.62 7.05
C LYS A 138 20.89 14.50 6.88
N ASP A 139 22.03 13.91 6.49
CA ASP A 139 23.30 14.62 6.32
C ASP A 139 23.43 15.27 4.92
N TYR A 140 22.48 15.01 4.02
CA TYR A 140 22.51 15.50 2.64
C TYR A 140 21.38 16.47 2.32
N ILE A 141 20.19 16.27 2.88
CA ILE A 141 18.99 17.05 2.55
C ILE A 141 18.12 17.28 3.80
N SER A 142 17.30 18.33 3.77
CA SER A 142 16.33 18.61 4.84
C SER A 142 15.14 17.65 4.79
N SER A 143 14.44 17.50 5.93
CA SER A 143 13.24 16.65 6.04
C SER A 143 12.12 17.10 5.11
N GLU A 144 11.96 18.42 4.95
CA GLU A 144 10.94 19.01 4.08
C GLU A 144 11.21 18.68 2.60
N LEU A 145 12.47 18.78 2.18
CA LEU A 145 12.88 18.46 0.82
C LEU A 145 12.71 16.97 0.55
N PHE A 146 13.06 16.11 1.53
CA PHE A 146 12.84 14.68 1.44
C PHE A 146 11.35 14.32 1.32
N LEU A 147 10.48 14.88 2.18
CA LEU A 147 9.04 14.65 2.11
C LEU A 147 8.45 15.18 0.80
N SER A 148 8.93 16.31 0.30
CA SER A 148 8.50 16.87 -0.98
C SER A 148 8.76 15.92 -2.14
N SER A 149 9.86 15.16 -2.11
CA SER A 149 10.19 14.19 -3.15
C SER A 149 9.16 13.06 -3.28
N ILE A 150 8.41 12.75 -2.22
CA ILE A 150 7.41 11.67 -2.19
C ILE A 150 5.98 12.21 -2.37
N TYR A 151 5.64 13.33 -1.71
CA TYR A 151 4.25 13.82 -1.67
C TYR A 151 3.91 14.80 -2.78
N LEU A 152 4.83 15.66 -3.26
CA LEU A 152 4.52 16.57 -4.37
C LEU A 152 4.21 15.84 -5.70
N PRO A 153 4.84 14.70 -6.03
CA PRO A 153 4.45 13.89 -7.18
C PRO A 153 3.00 13.40 -7.17
N LEU A 154 2.34 13.39 -6.01
CA LEU A 154 0.92 13.04 -5.93
C LEU A 154 0.01 14.09 -6.58
N LEU A 155 0.41 15.36 -6.63
CA LEU A 155 -0.41 16.43 -7.23
C LEU A 155 -0.70 16.18 -8.73
N PRO A 156 0.31 15.99 -9.59
CA PRO A 156 0.06 15.62 -10.98
C PRO A 156 -0.63 14.25 -11.11
N LEU A 157 -0.34 13.29 -10.22
CA LEU A 157 -1.00 12.00 -10.20
C LEU A 157 -2.50 12.14 -9.90
N ILE A 158 -2.87 12.97 -8.91
CA ILE A 158 -4.26 13.31 -8.58
C ILE A 158 -4.96 13.88 -9.81
N PHE A 159 -4.34 14.84 -10.49
CA PHE A 159 -4.91 15.47 -11.68
C PHE A 159 -5.13 14.47 -12.83
N LEU A 160 -4.12 13.65 -13.14
CA LEU A 160 -4.20 12.62 -14.18
C LEU A 160 -5.26 11.56 -13.85
N SER A 161 -5.25 11.07 -12.61
CA SER A 161 -6.20 10.06 -12.14
C SER A 161 -7.64 10.61 -12.12
N TYR A 162 -7.80 11.87 -11.71
CA TYR A 162 -9.10 12.55 -11.77
C TYR A 162 -9.62 12.61 -13.20
N GLN A 163 -8.82 13.10 -14.15
CA GLN A 163 -9.20 13.16 -15.57
C GLN A 163 -9.62 11.78 -16.09
N TYR A 164 -8.85 10.75 -15.76
CA TYR A 164 -9.12 9.38 -16.21
C TYR A 164 -10.43 8.82 -15.62
N HIS A 165 -10.64 8.93 -14.31
CA HIS A 165 -11.76 8.27 -13.64
C HIS A 165 -13.08 9.04 -13.74
N TYR A 166 -13.04 10.37 -13.83
CA TYR A 166 -14.25 11.19 -13.82
C TYR A 166 -14.63 11.75 -15.21
N LYS A 167 -13.67 11.97 -16.10
CA LYS A 167 -13.93 12.60 -17.40
C LYS A 167 -14.08 11.59 -18.54
N PHE A 168 -13.40 10.44 -18.48
CA PHE A 168 -13.45 9.39 -19.51
C PHE A 168 -14.51 8.31 -19.26
N GLN A 169 -15.04 8.18 -18.06
CA GLN A 169 -16.19 7.31 -17.78
C GLN A 169 -17.43 8.20 -17.75
N GLU A 170 -18.34 8.02 -18.73
CA GLU A 170 -19.65 8.66 -18.73
C GLU A 170 -20.34 8.42 -17.39
N PHE A 171 -20.79 9.51 -16.78
CA PHE A 171 -21.44 9.54 -15.49
C PHE A 171 -22.79 8.80 -15.62
N SER A 172 -22.83 7.56 -15.20
CA SER A 172 -24.12 6.87 -15.01
C SER A 172 -24.79 7.47 -13.78
N ALA A 173 -25.73 8.36 -14.03
CA ALA A 173 -26.51 9.06 -12.99
C ALA A 173 -27.32 8.13 -12.08
N ASP A 174 -27.35 6.83 -12.37
CA ASP A 174 -28.03 5.82 -11.57
C ASP A 174 -27.26 5.38 -10.32
N ASP A 175 -25.94 5.60 -10.27
CA ASP A 175 -25.11 5.21 -9.11
C ASP A 175 -25.32 6.12 -7.88
N GLN A 176 -25.91 7.30 -8.06
CA GLN A 176 -26.16 8.25 -6.95
C GLN A 176 -27.42 7.92 -6.11
N LYS A 177 -28.33 7.10 -6.59
CA LYS A 177 -29.64 6.88 -5.92
C LYS A 177 -29.69 5.75 -4.90
N SER A 178 -28.65 4.96 -4.75
CA SER A 178 -28.65 3.84 -3.78
C SER A 178 -27.78 4.06 -2.53
N PHE A 179 -27.54 5.32 -2.16
CA PHE A 179 -26.96 5.69 -0.86
C PHE A 179 -28.01 5.52 0.26
N CYS A 180 -28.49 4.30 0.44
CA CYS A 180 -29.19 3.93 1.65
C CYS A 180 -28.11 3.68 2.71
N GLN A 181 -27.99 4.59 3.68
CA GLN A 181 -27.21 4.37 4.88
C GLN A 181 -27.72 3.08 5.53
N LYS A 182 -27.10 1.93 5.23
CA LYS A 182 -27.13 0.83 6.17
C LYS A 182 -26.43 1.33 7.41
N GLU A 183 -27.17 1.45 8.51
CA GLU A 183 -26.59 1.66 9.83
C GLU A 183 -25.46 0.67 9.97
N ALA A 184 -24.24 1.19 10.04
CA ALA A 184 -23.07 0.36 10.29
C ALA A 184 -23.32 -0.31 11.64
N ALA A 185 -23.37 -1.64 11.66
CA ALA A 185 -23.44 -2.38 12.91
C ALA A 185 -22.29 -1.86 13.78
N VAL A 186 -22.60 -1.45 15.01
CA VAL A 186 -21.61 -0.97 15.96
C VAL A 186 -20.67 -2.15 16.22
N LEU A 187 -19.52 -2.14 15.57
CA LEU A 187 -18.48 -3.15 15.79
C LEU A 187 -18.02 -3.03 17.25
N SER A 188 -17.95 -4.15 17.95
CA SER A 188 -17.32 -4.17 19.26
C SER A 188 -15.82 -3.91 19.11
N ILE A 189 -15.19 -3.41 20.15
CA ILE A 189 -13.73 -3.21 20.18
C ILE A 189 -13.03 -4.56 19.94
N ASP A 190 -13.58 -5.65 20.46
CA ASP A 190 -13.04 -6.98 20.30
C ASP A 190 -13.05 -7.44 18.84
N ASP A 191 -14.14 -7.19 18.11
CA ASP A 191 -14.21 -7.48 16.67
C ASP A 191 -13.19 -6.64 15.88
N ALA A 192 -13.04 -5.36 16.22
CA ALA A 192 -12.04 -4.50 15.58
C ALA A 192 -10.59 -4.98 15.84
N ILE A 193 -10.32 -5.51 17.03
CA ILE A 193 -9.02 -6.11 17.36
C ILE A 193 -8.78 -7.39 16.56
N LEU A 194 -9.77 -8.26 16.46
CA LEU A 194 -9.66 -9.54 15.72
C LEU A 194 -9.44 -9.28 14.22
N ASP A 195 -10.20 -8.37 13.62
CA ASP A 195 -10.04 -7.99 12.20
C ASP A 195 -8.66 -7.39 11.92
N ALA A 196 -8.18 -6.53 12.82
CA ALA A 196 -6.85 -5.96 12.72
C ALA A 196 -5.76 -7.04 12.83
N ALA A 197 -5.89 -7.97 13.78
CA ALA A 197 -4.93 -9.05 13.99
C ALA A 197 -4.88 -10.00 12.79
N GLU A 198 -6.05 -10.38 12.22
CA GLU A 198 -6.10 -11.24 11.02
C GLU A 198 -5.37 -10.61 9.83
N LEU A 199 -5.62 -9.32 9.58
CA LEU A 199 -4.94 -8.62 8.48
C LEU A 199 -3.45 -8.49 8.72
N LEU A 200 -3.03 -8.17 9.96
CA LEU A 200 -1.61 -8.08 10.31
C LEU A 200 -0.89 -9.43 10.16
N CYS A 201 -1.54 -10.54 10.51
CA CYS A 201 -0.97 -11.88 10.28
C CYS A 201 -0.77 -12.16 8.77
N LYS A 202 -1.71 -11.79 7.92
CA LYS A 202 -1.58 -11.91 6.46
C LYS A 202 -0.40 -11.07 5.94
N ILE A 203 -0.28 -9.82 6.39
CA ILE A 203 0.83 -8.93 6.04
C ILE A 203 2.16 -9.54 6.48
N GLY A 204 2.25 -10.04 7.72
CA GLY A 204 3.42 -10.71 8.27
C GLY A 204 3.85 -11.91 7.43
N GLY A 205 2.89 -12.74 7.01
CA GLY A 205 3.15 -13.87 6.12
C GLY A 205 3.82 -13.45 4.80
N TYR A 206 3.31 -12.40 4.14
CA TYR A 206 3.95 -11.88 2.93
C TYR A 206 5.34 -11.33 3.19
N LEU A 207 5.55 -10.57 4.27
CA LEU A 207 6.88 -10.05 4.62
C LEU A 207 7.90 -11.17 4.82
N VAL A 208 7.51 -12.24 5.52
CA VAL A 208 8.37 -13.42 5.73
C VAL A 208 8.74 -14.07 4.39
N LEU A 209 7.77 -14.33 3.52
CA LEU A 209 8.02 -14.96 2.22
C LEU A 209 8.93 -14.12 1.32
N PHE A 210 8.69 -12.81 1.23
CA PHE A 210 9.53 -11.91 0.45
C PHE A 210 10.93 -11.78 1.06
N SER A 211 11.06 -11.74 2.38
CA SER A 211 12.37 -11.69 3.07
C SER A 211 13.19 -12.96 2.84
N ILE A 212 12.57 -14.15 2.83
CA ILE A 212 13.23 -15.41 2.44
C ILE A 212 13.74 -15.32 1.01
N THR A 213 12.89 -14.88 0.08
CA THR A 213 13.26 -14.72 -1.34
C THR A 213 14.44 -13.78 -1.52
N ILE A 214 14.47 -12.68 -0.77
CA ILE A 214 15.57 -11.71 -0.80
C ILE A 214 16.88 -12.35 -0.28
N GLN A 215 16.84 -13.17 0.78
CA GLN A 215 18.05 -13.83 1.27
C GLN A 215 18.61 -14.83 0.25
N TRP A 216 17.76 -15.55 -0.45
CA TRP A 216 18.21 -16.41 -1.55
C TRP A 216 18.83 -15.61 -2.68
N LEU A 217 18.20 -14.47 -3.06
CA LEU A 217 18.72 -13.59 -4.09
C LEU A 217 20.08 -12.98 -3.73
N LYS A 218 20.30 -12.62 -2.45
CA LYS A 218 21.59 -12.11 -1.98
C LYS A 218 22.74 -13.12 -2.17
N ARG A 219 22.45 -14.41 -2.11
CA ARG A 219 23.45 -15.47 -2.33
C ARG A 219 23.78 -15.69 -3.81
N MET A 220 22.95 -15.21 -4.73
CA MET A 220 23.17 -15.37 -6.17
C MET A 220 24.23 -14.37 -6.67
N GLU A 221 25.52 -14.64 -6.40
CA GLU A 221 26.64 -13.75 -6.75
C GLU A 221 26.85 -13.60 -8.26
N TRP A 222 26.37 -14.56 -9.06
CA TRP A 222 26.39 -14.50 -10.52
C TRP A 222 25.50 -13.41 -11.13
N ILE A 223 24.52 -12.87 -10.34
CA ILE A 223 23.71 -11.73 -10.74
C ILE A 223 24.49 -10.44 -10.48
N PRO A 224 24.68 -9.56 -11.49
CA PRO A 224 25.33 -8.27 -11.29
C PRO A 224 24.69 -7.48 -10.15
N ILE A 225 25.52 -6.88 -9.30
CA ILE A 225 25.08 -6.21 -8.07
C ILE A 225 23.97 -5.18 -8.32
N LYS A 226 24.05 -4.39 -9.38
CA LYS A 226 23.03 -3.37 -9.72
C LYS A 226 21.67 -4.00 -10.02
N ILE A 227 21.64 -5.10 -10.77
CA ILE A 227 20.40 -5.83 -11.09
C ILE A 227 19.82 -6.45 -9.82
N ARG A 228 20.66 -7.08 -9.00
CA ARG A 228 20.26 -7.70 -7.74
C ARG A 228 19.65 -6.69 -6.78
N LEU A 229 20.26 -5.53 -6.60
CA LEU A 229 19.73 -4.44 -5.78
C LEU A 229 18.39 -3.90 -6.31
N SER A 230 18.25 -3.75 -7.62
CA SER A 230 16.97 -3.33 -8.23
C SER A 230 15.86 -4.34 -7.96
N ILE A 231 16.16 -5.65 -8.10
CA ILE A 231 15.19 -6.71 -7.81
C ILE A 231 14.82 -6.71 -6.32
N ILE A 232 15.79 -6.57 -5.40
CA ILE A 232 15.52 -6.51 -3.96
C ILE A 232 14.58 -5.36 -3.63
N GLY A 233 14.85 -4.17 -4.16
CA GLY A 233 13.99 -3.00 -3.94
C GLY A 233 12.58 -3.17 -4.52
N LEU A 234 12.45 -3.83 -5.66
CA LEU A 234 11.14 -4.14 -6.25
C LEU A 234 10.38 -5.21 -5.44
N LEU A 235 11.08 -6.18 -4.84
CA LEU A 235 10.45 -7.22 -4.04
C LEU A 235 9.89 -6.67 -2.73
N GLU A 236 10.74 -5.95 -1.96
CA GLU A 236 10.35 -5.42 -0.66
C GLU A 236 11.06 -4.07 -0.41
N MET A 237 10.27 -3.03 -0.19
CA MET A 237 10.78 -1.66 -0.15
C MET A 237 11.69 -1.37 1.05
N THR A 238 11.41 -1.93 2.23
CA THR A 238 12.14 -1.63 3.46
C THR A 238 13.58 -2.15 3.39
N THR A 239 13.73 -3.39 2.95
CA THR A 239 15.03 -4.00 2.67
C THR A 239 15.70 -3.29 1.49
N GLY A 240 14.93 -2.94 0.45
CA GLY A 240 15.41 -2.18 -0.71
C GLY A 240 16.01 -0.85 -0.34
N VAL A 241 15.34 -0.08 0.52
CA VAL A 241 15.86 1.20 1.05
C VAL A 241 17.24 1.00 1.69
N ARG A 242 17.35 0.04 2.63
CA ARG A 242 18.62 -0.24 3.31
C ARG A 242 19.73 -0.64 2.35
N GLU A 243 19.47 -1.57 1.45
CA GLU A 243 20.49 -2.07 0.53
C GLU A 243 20.95 -1.00 -0.48
N LEU A 244 20.01 -0.20 -0.99
CA LEU A 244 20.34 0.87 -1.93
C LEU A 244 21.11 2.03 -1.30
N THR A 245 20.76 2.41 -0.07
CA THR A 245 21.47 3.49 0.65
C THR A 245 22.89 3.07 1.03
N HIS A 246 23.15 1.78 1.22
CA HIS A 246 24.51 1.27 1.45
C HIS A 246 25.32 1.10 0.16
N ALA A 247 24.68 0.83 -0.97
CA ALA A 247 25.36 0.50 -2.22
C ALA A 247 25.53 1.68 -3.20
N LEU A 248 24.68 2.69 -3.08
CA LEU A 248 24.69 3.86 -3.96
C LEU A 248 25.06 5.11 -3.17
N SER A 249 25.80 5.99 -3.82
CA SER A 249 26.10 7.34 -3.30
C SER A 249 24.93 8.30 -3.57
N PHE A 250 24.84 9.36 -2.76
CA PHE A 250 24.00 10.52 -3.04
C PHE A 250 24.49 11.21 -4.35
N PRO A 251 23.62 11.68 -5.25
CA PRO A 251 22.15 11.70 -5.17
C PRO A 251 21.45 10.45 -5.76
N SER A 252 22.19 9.51 -6.35
CA SER A 252 21.61 8.32 -7.00
C SER A 252 20.80 7.45 -6.03
N ALA A 253 21.26 7.33 -4.78
CA ALA A 253 20.55 6.65 -3.72
C ALA A 253 19.17 7.27 -3.46
N TRP A 254 19.08 8.60 -3.41
CA TRP A 254 17.84 9.31 -3.18
C TRP A 254 16.81 9.06 -4.28
N ILE A 255 17.21 9.17 -5.56
CA ILE A 255 16.33 8.91 -6.71
C ILE A 255 15.83 7.46 -6.68
N ALA A 256 16.72 6.48 -6.45
CA ALA A 256 16.36 5.07 -6.42
C ALA A 256 15.41 4.75 -5.25
N VAL A 257 15.71 5.26 -4.07
CA VAL A 257 14.88 5.06 -2.87
C VAL A 257 13.50 5.70 -3.03
N SER A 258 13.42 6.96 -3.49
CA SER A 258 12.14 7.62 -3.74
C SER A 258 11.28 6.86 -4.75
N SER A 259 11.91 6.31 -5.80
CA SER A 259 11.22 5.49 -6.81
C SER A 259 10.65 4.20 -6.22
N ILE A 260 11.42 3.49 -5.38
CA ILE A 260 10.96 2.27 -4.70
C ILE A 260 9.84 2.57 -3.70
N LEU A 261 9.95 3.66 -2.96
CA LEU A 261 8.91 4.11 -2.03
C LEU A 261 7.60 4.45 -2.75
N ALA A 262 7.68 5.08 -3.92
CA ALA A 262 6.52 5.34 -4.76
C ALA A 262 5.86 4.05 -5.26
N PHE A 263 6.65 3.03 -5.61
CA PHE A 263 6.16 1.72 -6.02
C PHE A 263 5.53 0.93 -4.87
N GLY A 264 6.17 0.95 -3.69
CA GLY A 264 5.76 0.21 -2.50
C GLY A 264 6.20 -1.26 -2.47
N GLY A 265 6.91 -1.73 -3.49
CA GLY A 265 7.36 -3.11 -3.63
C GLY A 265 6.24 -4.11 -3.96
N PHE A 266 6.61 -5.29 -4.48
CA PHE A 266 5.65 -6.38 -4.69
C PHE A 266 5.04 -6.84 -3.37
N SER A 267 5.81 -6.85 -2.27
CA SER A 267 5.28 -7.14 -0.93
C SER A 267 4.08 -6.24 -0.59
N GLY A 268 4.20 -4.92 -0.80
CA GLY A 268 3.10 -3.97 -0.60
C GLY A 268 1.91 -4.23 -1.52
N MET A 269 2.15 -4.61 -2.78
CA MET A 269 1.07 -4.98 -3.71
C MET A 269 0.31 -6.23 -3.27
N PHE A 270 1.00 -7.24 -2.75
CA PHE A 270 0.36 -8.44 -2.21
C PHE A 270 -0.43 -8.12 -0.95
N GLN A 271 0.05 -7.19 -0.12
CA GLN A 271 -0.69 -6.69 1.06
C GLN A 271 -2.00 -5.99 0.63
N VAL A 272 -1.95 -5.10 -0.36
CA VAL A 272 -3.15 -4.46 -0.94
C VAL A 272 -4.09 -5.51 -1.53
N HIS A 273 -3.57 -6.51 -2.26
CA HIS A 273 -4.38 -7.61 -2.79
C HIS A 273 -5.07 -8.42 -1.69
N ALA A 274 -4.37 -8.70 -0.58
CA ALA A 274 -4.93 -9.42 0.56
C ALA A 274 -6.11 -8.65 1.19
N VAL A 275 -5.98 -7.33 1.32
CA VAL A 275 -7.03 -6.44 1.81
C VAL A 275 -8.26 -6.45 0.90
N LEU A 276 -8.05 -6.28 -0.41
CA LEU A 276 -9.14 -6.31 -1.40
C LEU A 276 -9.86 -7.67 -1.45
N SER A 277 -9.17 -8.75 -1.07
CA SER A 277 -9.72 -10.10 -1.03
C SER A 277 -10.46 -10.39 0.29
N SER A 278 -10.03 -9.83 1.42
CA SER A 278 -10.67 -10.04 2.73
C SER A 278 -12.02 -9.34 2.84
N SER A 279 -12.15 -8.14 2.33
CA SER A 279 -13.44 -7.42 2.28
C SER A 279 -14.54 -8.19 1.49
N ASN A 280 -14.15 -9.23 0.74
CA ASN A 280 -15.09 -10.11 0.03
C ASN A 280 -15.46 -11.37 0.82
N SER A 281 -14.79 -11.69 1.94
CA SER A 281 -14.98 -12.94 2.70
C SER A 281 -15.91 -12.81 3.92
N ASP A 282 -16.15 -11.59 4.41
CA ASP A 282 -16.96 -11.36 5.61
C ASP A 282 -18.48 -11.33 5.36
N ALA A 283 -18.92 -11.46 4.10
CA ALA A 283 -20.31 -11.72 3.76
C ALA A 283 -20.62 -13.21 4.00
N GLY A 284 -21.01 -13.54 5.23
CA GLY A 284 -21.65 -14.78 5.70
C GLY A 284 -21.41 -16.06 4.91
N LYS A 285 -20.93 -17.10 5.58
CA LYS A 285 -20.58 -18.43 5.06
C LYS A 285 -21.69 -19.19 4.30
N GLU A 286 -22.83 -18.59 3.97
CA GLU A 286 -23.97 -19.36 3.45
C GLU A 286 -24.76 -18.78 2.27
N GLN A 287 -24.42 -17.65 1.71
CA GLN A 287 -25.15 -17.19 0.51
C GLN A 287 -24.25 -16.70 -0.61
N ILE A 288 -24.07 -17.62 -1.57
CA ILE A 288 -23.94 -17.34 -3.00
C ILE A 288 -22.57 -16.81 -3.44
N ARG A 289 -21.80 -17.70 -4.03
CA ARG A 289 -20.88 -17.56 -5.15
C ARG A 289 -21.37 -16.65 -6.31
N HIS A 290 -22.04 -15.56 -6.01
CA HIS A 290 -22.28 -14.49 -6.97
C HIS A 290 -21.43 -13.28 -6.59
N GLU A 291 -20.28 -13.22 -7.23
CA GLU A 291 -19.43 -12.09 -7.56
C GLU A 291 -20.04 -10.69 -7.26
N LYS A 292 -19.98 -10.21 -6.03
CA LYS A 292 -19.85 -8.78 -5.79
C LYS A 292 -18.38 -8.47 -5.58
N LYS A 293 -17.60 -8.63 -6.65
CA LYS A 293 -16.26 -8.03 -6.73
C LYS A 293 -16.42 -6.54 -6.49
N THR A 294 -15.66 -5.99 -5.56
CA THR A 294 -15.60 -4.54 -5.30
C THR A 294 -15.19 -3.72 -6.52
N GLY A 295 -15.05 -4.31 -7.70
CA GLY A 295 -14.64 -3.64 -8.94
C GLY A 295 -13.28 -2.95 -8.88
N LEU A 296 -12.63 -2.94 -7.71
CA LEU A 296 -11.30 -2.42 -7.50
C LEU A 296 -10.30 -3.44 -8.02
N SER A 297 -9.51 -3.07 -9.02
CA SER A 297 -8.60 -3.96 -9.72
C SER A 297 -7.15 -3.73 -9.32
N ILE A 298 -6.48 -4.80 -8.89
CA ILE A 298 -5.03 -4.76 -8.61
C ILE A 298 -4.22 -4.41 -9.87
N ARG A 299 -4.71 -4.74 -11.08
CA ARG A 299 -4.05 -4.38 -12.35
C ARG A 299 -4.09 -2.86 -12.59
N SER A 300 -5.23 -2.22 -12.33
CA SER A 300 -5.35 -0.77 -12.41
C SER A 300 -4.46 -0.09 -11.36
N TYR A 301 -4.43 -0.62 -10.14
CA TYR A 301 -3.54 -0.15 -9.08
C TYR A 301 -2.06 -0.23 -9.51
N PHE A 302 -1.61 -1.36 -10.06
CA PHE A 302 -0.25 -1.52 -10.57
C PHE A 302 0.10 -0.49 -11.64
N PHE A 303 -0.78 -0.29 -12.61
CA PHE A 303 -0.58 0.69 -13.69
C PHE A 303 -0.37 2.11 -13.12
N TRP A 304 -1.22 2.54 -12.19
CA TRP A 304 -1.08 3.85 -11.57
C TRP A 304 0.17 3.97 -10.70
N LYS A 305 0.59 2.89 -10.05
CA LYS A 305 1.86 2.86 -9.32
C LYS A 305 3.06 3.05 -10.24
N MET A 306 3.05 2.47 -11.44
CA MET A 306 4.12 2.71 -12.43
C MET A 306 4.17 4.18 -12.87
N ILE A 307 3.02 4.82 -13.10
CA ILE A 307 2.97 6.25 -13.39
C ILE A 307 3.52 7.07 -12.21
N GLN A 308 3.13 6.73 -10.97
CA GLN A 308 3.65 7.39 -9.77
C GLN A 308 5.17 7.28 -9.68
N VAL A 309 5.74 6.11 -9.93
CA VAL A 309 7.20 5.91 -9.97
C VAL A 309 7.89 6.84 -10.96
N CYS A 310 7.38 6.92 -12.20
CA CYS A 310 7.95 7.79 -13.23
C CYS A 310 7.92 9.27 -12.80
N ILE A 311 6.78 9.75 -12.28
CA ILE A 311 6.64 11.13 -11.82
C ILE A 311 7.58 11.41 -10.64
N THR A 312 7.65 10.49 -9.67
CA THR A 312 8.50 10.62 -8.48
C THR A 312 9.98 10.62 -8.86
N ALA A 313 10.40 9.71 -9.74
CA ALA A 313 11.79 9.66 -10.22
C ALA A 313 12.22 10.97 -10.92
N LEU A 314 11.36 11.48 -11.82
CA LEU A 314 11.60 12.74 -12.51
C LEU A 314 11.65 13.93 -11.54
N TRP A 315 10.70 13.99 -10.61
CA TRP A 315 10.66 15.06 -9.61
C TRP A 315 11.91 15.04 -8.70
N THR A 316 12.28 13.87 -8.19
CA THR A 316 13.47 13.73 -7.35
C THR A 316 14.75 14.08 -8.12
N TRP A 317 14.82 13.69 -9.41
CA TRP A 317 15.94 14.08 -10.28
C TRP A 317 16.03 15.61 -10.44
N VAL A 318 14.91 16.30 -10.64
CA VAL A 318 14.84 17.77 -10.68
C VAL A 318 15.34 18.35 -9.36
N LEU A 319 14.87 17.85 -8.21
CA LEU A 319 15.29 18.32 -6.90
C LEU A 319 16.81 18.13 -6.68
N CYS A 320 17.39 17.02 -7.15
CA CYS A 320 18.84 16.81 -7.08
C CYS A 320 19.63 17.87 -7.84
N ASN A 321 19.15 18.31 -9.01
CA ASN A 321 19.81 19.36 -9.79
C ASN A 321 19.66 20.76 -9.19
N TYR A 322 18.67 20.97 -8.31
CA TYR A 322 18.53 22.26 -7.60
C TYR A 322 19.27 22.28 -6.24
N ALA A 323 19.57 21.10 -5.67
CA ALA A 323 20.24 20.97 -4.38
C ALA A 323 21.76 20.82 -4.50
N SER A 324 22.28 20.59 -5.71
CA SER A 324 23.73 20.64 -6.06
C SER A 324 24.13 22.02 -6.46
#